data_59153ac7e2f9ec2166528f769182068f
#
_entry.id   59153ac7e2f9ec2166528f769182068f
#
_cell.length_a   1.000
_cell.length_b   1.000
_cell.length_c   1.000
_cell.angle_alpha   90.00
_cell.angle_beta   90.00
_cell.angle_gamma   90.00
#
_symmetry.space_group_name_H-M   'P 1'
#
loop_
_entity.id
_entity.type
_entity.pdbx_description
1 polymer ?
#
loop_
_entity_poly.entity_id
_entity_poly.type
_entity_poly.pdbx_seq_one_letter_code
_entity_poly.pdbx_strand_id
1 'polypeptide(L)'
;RYYGLDGVGINPEGPVPQASALQDFFSQCREYAESIGWQFHVYWYGVGSNGGSMDLGSSFGNSKQDWLWKNNKQVVDMYMLNYDWEYSASSSASYAEQIGANPYTLYAGYDIQGNWLARGPWSTLKNTKMSIAFWGNHTTNMIYQNSSEFGSGDEAVQACYLEKQEQVFSGGNRNPAKRPAIKDGISSSSEAAMNNFHGIAEYLPARSVLQELPFVTRFGLGNGKTFRNEGKVTFGNKWFNVGVQDYLPTWRWWITDDSNNVPEDGIECGFTYEDAWYAGSALHMSGATKVSNVRLFKTKFDVSETDDVSMTFKLNSGEDTHMKLFWSFVGSESTLHSCDITGAKEGQWTTFSKKASEIGMNGNVALIGLKFENTPTNYDVFIGEMAIVPAKTFAPVKPVITTEESKILKKRTYNSIDFKFSWDCE
;
A
#
# COMPACT_ATOMS: atom_id res chain seq x y z
N ARG A 1 12.89 14.89 -8.62
CA ARG A 1 11.95 15.92 -8.20
C ARG A 1 10.99 16.31 -9.34
N TYR A 2 11.50 16.74 -10.49
CA TYR A 2 10.66 17.20 -11.62
C TYR A 2 9.61 16.17 -12.07
N TYR A 3 9.94 14.89 -12.05
CA TYR A 3 9.03 13.80 -12.43
C TYR A 3 8.29 13.16 -11.24
N GLY A 4 8.37 13.73 -10.03
CA GLY A 4 7.77 13.14 -8.83
C GLY A 4 8.48 11.89 -8.33
N LEU A 5 9.74 11.67 -8.72
CA LEU A 5 10.52 10.53 -8.24
C LEU A 5 11.18 10.86 -6.90
N ASP A 6 11.13 9.92 -5.97
CA ASP A 6 11.67 10.07 -4.62
C ASP A 6 13.13 9.59 -4.50
N GLY A 7 13.68 9.02 -5.56
CA GLY A 7 15.05 8.50 -5.53
C GLY A 7 15.44 7.67 -6.73
N VAL A 8 16.51 6.91 -6.57
CA VAL A 8 17.05 6.01 -7.58
C VAL A 8 17.37 4.63 -7.02
N GLY A 9 17.12 3.59 -7.80
CA GLY A 9 17.54 2.23 -7.52
C GLY A 9 18.73 1.84 -8.42
N ILE A 10 19.77 1.31 -7.83
CA ILE A 10 20.97 0.84 -8.55
C ILE A 10 21.14 -0.66 -8.33
N ASN A 11 21.12 -1.40 -9.41
CA ASN A 11 21.34 -2.85 -9.43
C ASN A 11 22.66 -3.17 -10.18
N PRO A 12 23.83 -3.08 -9.52
CA PRO A 12 25.10 -3.42 -10.16
C PRO A 12 25.25 -4.95 -10.22
N GLU A 13 25.38 -5.50 -11.41
CA GLU A 13 25.62 -6.94 -11.62
C GLU A 13 27.05 -7.21 -12.13
N GLY A 14 27.97 -6.34 -11.80
CA GLY A 14 29.37 -6.42 -12.16
C GLY A 14 30.26 -5.53 -11.28
N PRO A 15 31.57 -5.51 -11.53
CA PRO A 15 32.47 -4.59 -10.84
C PRO A 15 32.02 -3.12 -11.01
N VAL A 16 32.14 -2.34 -9.95
CA VAL A 16 31.80 -0.90 -9.94
C VAL A 16 33.07 -0.07 -10.00
N PRO A 17 33.46 0.43 -11.19
CA PRO A 17 34.60 1.31 -11.31
C PRO A 17 34.40 2.58 -10.48
N GLN A 18 35.48 3.11 -9.90
CA GLN A 18 35.44 4.34 -9.10
C GLN A 18 34.43 4.29 -7.94
N ALA A 19 34.31 3.14 -7.27
CA ALA A 19 33.33 2.91 -6.21
C ALA A 19 33.34 4.03 -5.15
N SER A 20 34.52 4.48 -4.70
CA SER A 20 34.61 5.56 -3.70
C SER A 20 33.99 6.87 -4.20
N ALA A 21 34.19 7.24 -5.47
CA ALA A 21 33.61 8.44 -6.04
C ALA A 21 32.08 8.33 -6.14
N LEU A 22 31.54 7.14 -6.46
CA LEU A 22 30.11 6.91 -6.53
C LEU A 22 29.46 6.95 -5.13
N GLN A 23 30.11 6.38 -4.12
CA GLN A 23 29.70 6.48 -2.72
C GLN A 23 29.62 7.95 -2.26
N ASP A 24 30.66 8.73 -2.55
CA ASP A 24 30.71 10.15 -2.21
C ASP A 24 29.64 10.96 -2.98
N PHE A 25 29.37 10.59 -4.23
CA PHE A 25 28.31 11.20 -5.04
C PHE A 25 26.93 10.96 -4.42
N PHE A 26 26.62 9.74 -3.97
CA PHE A 26 25.34 9.46 -3.28
C PHE A 26 25.19 10.27 -2.00
N SER A 27 26.25 10.35 -1.18
CA SER A 27 26.23 11.19 0.02
C SER A 27 25.96 12.67 -0.31
N GLN A 28 26.61 13.20 -1.36
CA GLN A 28 26.40 14.58 -1.80
C GLN A 28 24.97 14.82 -2.34
N CYS A 29 24.41 13.86 -3.08
CA CYS A 29 23.03 13.96 -3.55
C CYS A 29 22.04 14.05 -2.38
N ARG A 30 22.25 13.26 -1.33
CA ARG A 30 21.44 13.28 -0.13
C ARG A 30 21.55 14.60 0.61
N GLU A 31 22.77 15.08 0.86
CA GLU A 31 23.03 16.37 1.51
C GLU A 31 22.40 17.54 0.73
N TYR A 32 22.52 17.50 -0.60
CA TYR A 32 21.87 18.52 -1.43
C TYR A 32 20.36 18.47 -1.33
N ALA A 33 19.77 17.29 -1.43
CA ALA A 33 18.33 17.12 -1.31
C ALA A 33 17.81 17.63 0.04
N GLU A 34 18.48 17.27 1.13
CA GLU A 34 18.15 17.74 2.47
C GLU A 34 18.23 19.27 2.56
N SER A 35 19.25 19.89 1.94
CA SER A 35 19.44 21.35 1.95
C SER A 35 18.31 22.13 1.27
N ILE A 36 17.57 21.48 0.38
CA ILE A 36 16.41 22.06 -0.34
C ILE A 36 15.06 21.50 0.15
N GLY A 37 15.05 20.86 1.35
CA GLY A 37 13.84 20.30 1.94
C GLY A 37 13.21 19.15 1.13
N TRP A 38 14.01 18.42 0.37
CA TRP A 38 13.56 17.27 -0.41
C TRP A 38 14.13 15.97 0.14
N GLN A 39 13.32 14.92 0.22
CA GLN A 39 13.78 13.58 0.53
C GLN A 39 14.24 12.90 -0.77
N PHE A 40 15.48 12.40 -0.77
CA PHE A 40 16.06 11.66 -1.86
C PHE A 40 16.61 10.34 -1.35
N HIS A 41 16.10 9.24 -1.90
CA HIS A 41 16.44 7.89 -1.48
C HIS A 41 17.32 7.19 -2.51
N VAL A 42 18.30 6.45 -2.02
CA VAL A 42 19.17 5.60 -2.85
C VAL A 42 18.96 4.15 -2.41
N TYR A 43 18.51 3.33 -3.35
CA TYR A 43 18.46 1.88 -3.20
C TYR A 43 19.72 1.28 -3.85
N TRP A 44 20.39 0.39 -3.13
CA TRP A 44 21.58 -0.30 -3.58
C TRP A 44 21.44 -1.81 -3.44
N TYR A 45 21.61 -2.55 -4.54
CA TYR A 45 21.80 -3.99 -4.47
C TYR A 45 23.17 -4.30 -3.90
N GLY A 46 23.25 -5.02 -2.80
CA GLY A 46 24.42 -5.20 -1.95
C GLY A 46 25.58 -6.03 -2.54
N VAL A 47 25.77 -5.90 -3.83
CA VAL A 47 26.83 -6.52 -4.60
C VAL A 47 27.99 -5.53 -4.72
N GLY A 48 29.13 -5.90 -4.23
CA GLY A 48 30.35 -5.11 -4.36
C GLY A 48 31.03 -4.80 -3.02
N SER A 49 32.36 -4.94 -3.05
CA SER A 49 33.21 -4.49 -1.94
C SER A 49 33.29 -2.95 -1.90
N ASN A 50 33.86 -2.40 -0.82
CA ASN A 50 34.16 -0.96 -0.70
C ASN A 50 34.96 -0.41 -1.89
N GLY A 51 35.86 -1.20 -2.44
CA GLY A 51 36.67 -0.85 -3.61
C GLY A 51 36.01 -1.15 -4.96
N GLY A 52 34.78 -1.66 -4.97
CA GLY A 52 34.01 -1.94 -6.19
C GLY A 52 34.27 -3.26 -6.86
N SER A 53 35.08 -4.16 -6.25
CA SER A 53 35.19 -5.55 -6.73
C SER A 53 33.86 -6.27 -6.53
N MET A 54 33.45 -7.08 -7.50
CA MET A 54 32.21 -7.84 -7.41
C MET A 54 32.26 -8.82 -6.25
N ASP A 55 31.22 -8.80 -5.41
CA ASP A 55 31.01 -9.69 -4.28
C ASP A 55 29.51 -9.95 -4.14
N LEU A 56 29.08 -11.13 -4.56
CA LEU A 56 27.67 -11.56 -4.53
C LEU A 56 27.24 -12.09 -3.15
N GLY A 57 28.09 -11.94 -2.13
CA GLY A 57 27.79 -12.43 -0.78
C GLY A 57 26.54 -11.76 -0.19
N SER A 58 25.80 -12.56 0.55
CA SER A 58 24.55 -12.18 1.22
C SER A 58 24.76 -11.54 2.59
N SER A 59 26.01 -11.22 2.96
CA SER A 59 26.37 -10.60 4.24
C SER A 59 26.73 -9.13 4.09
N PHE A 60 26.48 -8.36 5.16
CA PHE A 60 26.98 -7.00 5.33
C PHE A 60 28.07 -6.98 6.41
N GLY A 61 29.19 -6.29 6.12
CA GLY A 61 30.34 -6.20 7.02
C GLY A 61 31.38 -5.20 6.54
N ASN A 62 32.55 -5.20 7.17
CA ASN A 62 33.62 -4.22 6.94
C ASN A 62 34.00 -4.05 5.47
N SER A 63 34.01 -5.12 4.67
CA SER A 63 34.37 -5.05 3.24
C SER A 63 33.34 -4.35 2.36
N LYS A 64 32.12 -4.12 2.86
CA LYS A 64 30.99 -3.52 2.13
C LYS A 64 30.39 -2.28 2.80
N GLN A 65 30.93 -1.93 3.95
CA GLN A 65 30.39 -0.90 4.82
C GLN A 65 30.22 0.44 4.12
N ASP A 66 31.18 0.85 3.26
CA ASP A 66 31.20 2.18 2.63
C ASP A 66 30.05 2.41 1.64
N TRP A 67 29.33 1.38 1.24
CA TRP A 67 28.09 1.52 0.47
C TRP A 67 26.89 1.92 1.32
N LEU A 68 26.87 1.57 2.60
CA LEU A 68 25.79 1.96 3.50
C LEU A 68 26.18 3.16 4.37
N TRP A 69 27.38 3.12 4.93
CA TRP A 69 27.85 4.05 5.95
C TRP A 69 29.34 4.37 5.76
N LYS A 70 29.64 5.59 5.40
CA LYS A 70 31.00 6.06 5.12
C LYS A 70 31.24 7.40 5.82
N ASN A 71 32.38 7.54 6.49
CA ASN A 71 32.75 8.79 7.20
C ASN A 71 31.67 9.26 8.18
N ASN A 72 31.05 8.37 8.93
CA ASN A 72 29.95 8.64 9.86
C ASN A 72 28.70 9.25 9.19
N LYS A 73 28.48 8.98 7.91
CA LYS A 73 27.32 9.44 7.14
C LYS A 73 26.68 8.27 6.40
N GLN A 74 25.37 8.33 6.29
CA GLN A 74 24.60 7.39 5.46
C GLN A 74 24.86 7.68 3.97
N VAL A 75 25.19 6.62 3.23
CA VAL A 75 25.44 6.69 1.78
C VAL A 75 24.19 6.29 1.01
N VAL A 76 23.62 5.13 1.34
CA VAL A 76 22.36 4.66 0.74
C VAL A 76 21.29 4.44 1.81
N ASP A 77 20.02 4.51 1.43
CA ASP A 77 18.89 4.33 2.34
C ASP A 77 18.45 2.89 2.46
N MET A 78 18.64 2.14 1.39
CA MET A 78 18.21 0.76 1.26
C MET A 78 19.37 -0.06 0.68
N TYR A 79 19.96 -0.91 1.53
CA TYR A 79 21.01 -1.85 1.15
C TYR A 79 20.42 -3.26 1.10
N MET A 80 20.18 -3.79 -0.08
CA MET A 80 19.61 -5.13 -0.24
C MET A 80 20.70 -6.19 -0.12
N LEU A 81 20.57 -7.10 0.84
CA LEU A 81 21.34 -8.32 0.93
C LEU A 81 20.87 -9.36 -0.08
N ASN A 82 21.81 -10.08 -0.69
CA ASN A 82 21.51 -11.12 -1.65
C ASN A 82 20.76 -12.30 -0.98
N TYR A 83 20.20 -13.19 -1.76
CA TYR A 83 19.12 -14.13 -1.43
C TYR A 83 19.45 -15.19 -0.37
N ASP A 84 20.70 -15.45 -0.03
CA ASP A 84 21.09 -16.35 1.06
C ASP A 84 21.44 -15.60 2.37
N TRP A 85 20.80 -14.45 2.57
CA TRP A 85 21.05 -13.54 3.70
C TRP A 85 20.74 -14.14 5.07
N GLU A 86 19.92 -15.18 5.17
CA GLU A 86 19.50 -15.78 6.43
C GLU A 86 20.65 -16.28 7.29
N TYR A 87 21.73 -16.76 6.67
CA TYR A 87 22.91 -17.25 7.40
C TYR A 87 23.73 -16.13 8.04
N SER A 88 23.56 -14.90 7.58
CA SER A 88 24.31 -13.73 8.02
C SER A 88 23.44 -12.61 8.60
N ALA A 89 22.14 -12.81 8.70
CA ALA A 89 21.20 -11.77 9.11
C ALA A 89 21.57 -11.09 10.43
N SER A 90 21.76 -11.89 11.48
CA SER A 90 22.08 -11.37 12.81
C SER A 90 23.45 -10.68 12.86
N SER A 91 24.47 -11.25 12.22
CA SER A 91 25.81 -10.64 12.18
C SER A 91 25.81 -9.35 11.36
N SER A 92 25.08 -9.32 10.24
CA SER A 92 24.93 -8.12 9.40
C SER A 92 24.24 -6.98 10.14
N ALA A 93 23.12 -7.28 10.81
CA ALA A 93 22.40 -6.29 11.61
C ALA A 93 23.24 -5.74 12.78
N SER A 94 23.90 -6.64 13.52
CA SER A 94 24.79 -6.26 14.62
C SER A 94 25.98 -5.40 14.15
N TYR A 95 26.53 -5.73 12.98
CA TYR A 95 27.60 -4.93 12.40
C TYR A 95 27.13 -3.52 12.00
N ALA A 96 25.93 -3.40 11.41
CA ALA A 96 25.35 -2.10 11.09
C ALA A 96 25.17 -1.24 12.36
N GLU A 97 24.65 -1.82 13.45
CA GLU A 97 24.55 -1.12 14.74
C GLU A 97 25.93 -0.71 15.28
N GLN A 98 26.92 -1.56 15.19
CA GLN A 98 28.28 -1.30 15.66
C GLN A 98 28.90 -0.08 14.99
N ILE A 99 28.65 0.13 13.69
CA ILE A 99 29.19 1.28 12.94
C ILE A 99 28.29 2.53 13.03
N GLY A 100 27.17 2.48 13.76
CA GLY A 100 26.24 3.59 13.95
C GLY A 100 25.15 3.71 12.88
N ALA A 101 25.07 2.72 11.98
CA ALA A 101 24.01 2.68 10.96
C ALA A 101 22.72 2.08 11.55
N ASN A 102 21.58 2.48 11.01
CA ASN A 102 20.28 1.87 11.35
C ASN A 102 20.19 0.49 10.69
N PRO A 103 20.09 -0.63 11.43
CA PRO A 103 20.04 -1.97 10.85
C PRO A 103 18.80 -2.19 9.94
N TYR A 104 17.72 -1.45 10.12
CA TYR A 104 16.56 -1.49 9.22
C TYR A 104 16.83 -0.90 7.83
N THR A 105 17.98 -0.31 7.59
CA THR A 105 18.45 0.04 6.24
C THR A 105 19.01 -1.16 5.48
N LEU A 106 19.25 -2.28 6.16
CA LEU A 106 19.54 -3.56 5.53
C LEU A 106 18.23 -4.26 5.15
N TYR A 107 18.13 -4.68 3.91
CA TYR A 107 16.94 -5.34 3.37
C TYR A 107 17.25 -6.79 3.02
N ALA A 108 16.52 -7.70 3.62
CA ALA A 108 16.54 -9.11 3.27
C ALA A 108 15.96 -9.32 1.89
N GLY A 109 16.77 -9.76 0.94
CA GLY A 109 16.35 -9.99 -0.44
C GLY A 109 15.55 -11.29 -0.59
N TYR A 110 14.34 -11.19 -1.13
CA TYR A 110 13.53 -12.32 -1.51
C TYR A 110 13.41 -12.39 -3.03
N ASP A 111 13.99 -13.42 -3.64
CA ASP A 111 13.85 -13.71 -5.05
C ASP A 111 12.51 -14.41 -5.32
N ILE A 112 11.49 -13.59 -5.48
CA ILE A 112 10.16 -14.09 -5.74
C ILE A 112 10.06 -14.67 -7.15
N GLN A 113 10.80 -14.12 -8.10
CA GLN A 113 10.82 -14.56 -9.48
C GLN A 113 11.40 -15.97 -9.63
N GLY A 114 12.48 -16.30 -8.93
CA GLY A 114 13.21 -17.55 -9.11
C GLY A 114 12.90 -18.61 -8.05
N ASN A 115 12.68 -18.19 -6.82
CA ASN A 115 12.62 -19.10 -5.67
C ASN A 115 11.32 -19.02 -4.85
N TRP A 116 10.38 -18.19 -5.26
CA TRP A 116 9.09 -18.02 -4.60
C TRP A 116 9.16 -17.39 -3.20
N LEU A 117 8.09 -16.81 -2.75
CA LEU A 117 7.87 -16.36 -1.36
C LEU A 117 8.14 -17.45 -0.31
N ALA A 118 8.18 -18.65 -0.78
CA ALA A 118 8.30 -19.84 0.01
C ALA A 118 9.68 -20.10 0.58
N ARG A 119 10.70 -19.52 0.00
CA ARG A 119 12.07 -19.87 0.35
C ARG A 119 12.63 -18.83 1.29
N GLY A 120 12.61 -19.12 2.49
CA GLY A 120 13.32 -18.37 3.49
C GLY A 120 12.75 -18.63 4.86
N PRO A 121 13.56 -18.67 5.87
CA PRO A 121 13.04 -18.65 7.21
C PRO A 121 12.53 -17.23 7.50
N TRP A 122 11.28 -16.96 7.16
CA TRP A 122 10.58 -15.76 7.59
C TRP A 122 10.71 -15.54 9.10
N SER A 123 10.79 -16.65 9.86
CA SER A 123 11.06 -16.66 11.29
C SER A 123 12.38 -15.99 11.69
N THR A 124 13.41 -16.02 10.85
CA THR A 124 14.67 -15.32 11.10
C THR A 124 14.47 -13.80 11.20
N LEU A 125 13.58 -13.23 10.41
CA LEU A 125 13.29 -11.80 10.45
C LEU A 125 12.62 -11.35 11.74
N LYS A 126 11.84 -12.22 12.39
CA LYS A 126 11.15 -11.91 13.64
C LYS A 126 12.10 -11.46 14.76
N ASN A 127 13.31 -11.98 14.73
CA ASN A 127 14.34 -11.73 15.76
C ASN A 127 15.51 -10.89 15.23
N THR A 128 15.41 -10.38 14.00
CA THR A 128 16.48 -9.63 13.35
C THR A 128 15.97 -8.25 12.96
N LYS A 129 16.72 -7.22 13.27
CA LYS A 129 16.40 -5.85 12.89
C LYS A 129 16.76 -5.62 11.42
N MET A 130 15.89 -6.04 10.52
CA MET A 130 16.06 -5.89 9.07
C MET A 130 14.72 -5.55 8.41
N SER A 131 14.78 -4.94 7.26
CA SER A 131 13.65 -4.72 6.35
C SER A 131 13.60 -5.82 5.28
N ILE A 132 12.62 -5.77 4.38
CA ILE A 132 12.42 -6.75 3.31
C ILE A 132 12.50 -6.08 1.95
N ALA A 133 13.15 -6.72 0.98
CA ALA A 133 13.09 -6.36 -0.42
C ALA A 133 12.60 -7.54 -1.26
N PHE A 134 11.56 -7.33 -2.06
CA PHE A 134 11.08 -8.30 -3.02
C PHE A 134 11.67 -8.04 -4.40
N TRP A 135 12.31 -9.05 -4.96
CA TRP A 135 12.78 -9.04 -6.33
C TRP A 135 11.87 -9.86 -7.23
N GLY A 136 11.51 -9.29 -8.38
CA GLY A 136 10.70 -9.97 -9.38
C GLY A 136 9.22 -10.13 -9.00
N ASN A 137 8.70 -9.21 -8.19
CA ASN A 137 7.30 -9.17 -7.80
C ASN A 137 6.40 -8.71 -8.96
N HIS A 138 6.37 -9.47 -10.04
CA HIS A 138 5.50 -9.21 -11.18
C HIS A 138 4.62 -10.42 -11.52
N THR A 139 3.55 -10.15 -12.24
CA THR A 139 2.42 -11.05 -12.44
C THR A 139 2.74 -12.40 -13.09
N THR A 140 3.76 -12.49 -13.93
CA THR A 140 3.98 -13.68 -14.75
C THR A 140 4.80 -14.77 -14.06
N ASN A 141 5.55 -14.45 -13.03
CA ASN A 141 6.54 -15.38 -12.48
C ASN A 141 6.26 -15.85 -11.07
N MET A 142 5.41 -15.18 -10.32
CA MET A 142 5.38 -15.36 -8.90
C MET A 142 4.31 -16.29 -8.38
N ILE A 143 3.15 -15.80 -8.50
CA ILE A 143 1.97 -16.32 -7.84
C ILE A 143 1.05 -16.89 -8.90
N TYR A 144 1.34 -16.61 -10.16
CA TYR A 144 0.41 -16.68 -11.29
C TYR A 144 0.90 -17.56 -12.43
N GLN A 145 1.87 -18.43 -12.19
CA GLN A 145 2.37 -19.34 -13.24
C GLN A 145 1.30 -20.30 -13.79
N ASN A 146 0.24 -20.50 -13.05
CA ASN A 146 -0.90 -21.27 -13.54
C ASN A 146 -2.02 -20.30 -13.94
N SER A 147 -1.90 -19.74 -15.11
CA SER A 147 -2.85 -18.80 -15.72
C SER A 147 -4.31 -19.28 -15.80
N SER A 148 -4.59 -20.54 -15.51
CA SER A 148 -5.95 -21.07 -15.38
C SER A 148 -6.75 -20.40 -14.25
N GLU A 149 -6.09 -19.81 -13.26
CA GLU A 149 -6.73 -19.07 -12.17
C GLU A 149 -7.19 -17.67 -12.57
N PHE A 150 -6.62 -17.10 -13.64
CA PHE A 150 -6.91 -15.72 -14.00
C PHE A 150 -8.32 -15.48 -14.53
N GLY A 151 -9.08 -16.50 -14.84
CA GLY A 151 -10.35 -16.30 -15.53
C GLY A 151 -10.16 -15.57 -16.87
N SER A 152 -11.26 -15.16 -17.48
CA SER A 152 -11.23 -14.43 -18.74
C SER A 152 -11.48 -12.94 -18.54
N GLY A 153 -10.52 -12.10 -18.96
CA GLY A 153 -10.65 -10.64 -19.00
C GLY A 153 -9.93 -9.91 -17.89
N ASP A 154 -9.77 -8.61 -18.10
CA ASP A 154 -8.93 -7.73 -17.28
C ASP A 154 -9.35 -7.67 -15.80
N GLU A 155 -10.65 -7.79 -15.53
CA GLU A 155 -11.20 -7.73 -14.17
C GLU A 155 -10.86 -8.97 -13.36
N ALA A 156 -10.99 -10.14 -13.97
CA ALA A 156 -10.62 -11.40 -13.32
C ALA A 156 -9.12 -11.43 -13.02
N VAL A 157 -8.29 -10.95 -13.95
CA VAL A 157 -6.85 -10.81 -13.75
C VAL A 157 -6.55 -9.84 -12.59
N GLN A 158 -7.21 -8.69 -12.54
CA GLN A 158 -7.02 -7.71 -11.47
C GLN A 158 -7.46 -8.26 -10.11
N ALA A 159 -8.60 -8.93 -10.05
CA ALA A 159 -9.11 -9.54 -8.83
C ALA A 159 -8.15 -10.62 -8.31
N CYS A 160 -7.70 -11.51 -9.19
CA CYS A 160 -6.70 -12.53 -8.86
C CYS A 160 -5.39 -11.91 -8.36
N TYR A 161 -4.91 -10.85 -9.02
CA TYR A 161 -3.70 -10.15 -8.61
C TYR A 161 -3.80 -9.60 -7.18
N LEU A 162 -4.90 -8.91 -6.87
CA LEU A 162 -5.14 -8.36 -5.54
C LEU A 162 -5.29 -9.46 -4.48
N GLU A 163 -5.94 -10.55 -4.83
CA GLU A 163 -6.09 -11.71 -3.94
C GLU A 163 -4.73 -12.34 -3.60
N LYS A 164 -3.90 -12.59 -4.60
CA LYS A 164 -2.59 -13.21 -4.38
C LYS A 164 -1.64 -12.30 -3.61
N GLN A 165 -1.66 -11.00 -3.87
CA GLN A 165 -0.92 -10.04 -3.06
C GLN A 165 -1.35 -10.08 -1.60
N GLU A 166 -2.65 -10.15 -1.33
CA GLU A 166 -3.15 -10.23 0.04
C GLU A 166 -2.78 -11.54 0.72
N GLN A 167 -2.75 -12.65 0.00
CA GLN A 167 -2.26 -13.93 0.53
C GLN A 167 -0.81 -13.83 1.02
N VAL A 168 0.02 -13.05 0.34
CA VAL A 168 1.41 -12.80 0.75
C VAL A 168 1.48 -12.10 2.10
N PHE A 169 0.62 -11.13 2.34
CA PHE A 169 0.64 -10.34 3.59
C PHE A 169 -0.15 -10.99 4.71
N SER A 170 -1.40 -11.35 4.46
CA SER A 170 -2.35 -11.78 5.48
C SER A 170 -2.43 -13.29 5.64
N GLY A 171 -1.80 -14.06 4.76
CA GLY A 171 -1.84 -15.52 4.73
C GLY A 171 -2.80 -16.07 3.68
N GLY A 172 -2.72 -17.38 3.48
CA GLY A 172 -3.37 -18.07 2.37
C GLY A 172 -4.88 -17.89 2.27
N ASN A 173 -5.58 -17.73 3.38
CA ASN A 173 -7.02 -17.44 3.42
C ASN A 173 -7.34 -15.94 3.45
N ARG A 174 -6.35 -15.08 3.36
CA ARG A 174 -6.45 -13.61 3.37
C ARG A 174 -7.07 -13.00 4.63
N ASN A 175 -7.29 -13.78 5.67
CA ASN A 175 -7.91 -13.32 6.91
C ASN A 175 -6.93 -13.45 8.09
N PRO A 176 -6.38 -12.35 8.62
CA PRO A 176 -5.46 -12.39 9.76
C PRO A 176 -6.05 -12.97 11.04
N ALA A 177 -7.38 -13.03 11.17
CA ALA A 177 -8.05 -13.62 12.33
C ALA A 177 -7.99 -15.16 12.33
N LYS A 178 -7.74 -15.76 11.16
CA LYS A 178 -7.66 -17.22 11.01
C LYS A 178 -6.53 -17.56 10.04
N ARG A 179 -5.31 -17.56 10.51
CA ARG A 179 -4.15 -17.91 9.69
C ARG A 179 -4.05 -19.42 9.48
N PRO A 180 -3.54 -19.88 8.32
CA PRO A 180 -3.27 -21.29 8.09
C PRO A 180 -2.29 -21.88 9.12
N ALA A 181 -2.33 -23.19 9.33
CA ALA A 181 -1.51 -23.85 10.34
C ALA A 181 -0.04 -24.04 9.97
N ILE A 182 0.32 -23.98 8.70
CA ILE A 182 1.68 -24.17 8.20
C ILE A 182 2.49 -22.89 8.39
N LYS A 183 3.61 -22.99 9.09
CA LYS A 183 4.31 -21.85 9.68
C LYS A 183 5.40 -21.24 8.82
N ASP A 184 6.25 -22.02 8.23
CA ASP A 184 7.39 -21.50 7.50
C ASP A 184 7.39 -22.01 6.08
N GLY A 185 7.83 -21.13 5.19
CA GLY A 185 8.24 -21.39 3.83
C GLY A 185 7.47 -22.49 3.11
N ILE A 186 6.83 -22.12 2.07
CA ILE A 186 6.27 -23.08 1.15
C ILE A 186 7.35 -23.47 0.15
N SER A 187 7.56 -24.74 -0.05
CA SER A 187 8.61 -25.27 -0.93
C SER A 187 8.24 -25.24 -2.42
N SER A 188 7.05 -24.73 -2.74
CA SER A 188 6.58 -24.64 -4.10
C SER A 188 5.60 -23.49 -4.29
N SER A 189 5.47 -23.04 -5.50
CA SER A 189 4.56 -21.99 -5.94
C SER A 189 3.16 -22.49 -6.27
N SER A 190 2.82 -23.70 -5.88
CA SER A 190 1.48 -24.21 -6.13
C SER A 190 0.46 -23.39 -5.35
N GLU A 191 -0.75 -23.29 -5.90
CA GLU A 191 -1.88 -22.65 -5.22
C GLU A 191 -2.12 -23.25 -3.82
N ALA A 192 -2.02 -24.58 -3.70
CA ALA A 192 -2.15 -25.29 -2.43
C ALA A 192 -1.10 -24.83 -1.40
N ALA A 193 0.12 -24.51 -1.84
CA ALA A 193 1.17 -24.00 -0.97
C ALA A 193 0.84 -22.56 -0.52
N MET A 194 0.40 -21.69 -1.43
CA MET A 194 -0.01 -20.32 -1.09
C MET A 194 -1.20 -20.30 -0.12
N ASN A 195 -2.17 -21.17 -0.32
CA ASN A 195 -3.34 -21.29 0.58
C ASN A 195 -2.95 -21.71 2.01
N ASN A 196 -1.81 -22.34 2.18
CA ASN A 196 -1.26 -22.76 3.47
C ASN A 196 -0.19 -21.82 4.04
N PHE A 197 0.15 -20.74 3.36
CA PHE A 197 1.12 -19.76 3.83
C PHE A 197 0.53 -18.88 4.95
N HIS A 198 1.30 -18.64 6.00
CA HIS A 198 0.89 -17.84 7.15
C HIS A 198 0.76 -16.34 6.87
N GLY A 199 1.42 -15.88 5.82
CA GLY A 199 1.55 -14.45 5.53
C GLY A 199 2.71 -13.78 6.27
N ILE A 200 3.24 -12.75 5.65
CA ILE A 200 4.37 -11.96 6.19
C ILE A 200 4.00 -11.29 7.52
N ALA A 201 2.74 -10.91 7.67
CA ALA A 201 2.24 -10.25 8.88
C ALA A 201 2.30 -11.11 10.15
N GLU A 202 2.59 -12.43 10.03
CA GLU A 202 2.93 -13.28 11.18
C GLU A 202 4.29 -12.90 11.78
N TYR A 203 5.23 -12.49 10.95
CA TYR A 203 6.63 -12.29 11.32
C TYR A 203 6.97 -10.82 11.49
N LEU A 204 6.32 -9.95 10.73
CA LEU A 204 6.56 -8.52 10.73
C LEU A 204 5.27 -7.76 11.03
N PRO A 205 5.31 -6.79 11.95
CA PRO A 205 4.14 -5.98 12.25
C PRO A 205 3.74 -5.17 11.01
N ALA A 206 2.46 -5.21 10.65
CA ALA A 206 1.91 -4.32 9.64
C ALA A 206 2.08 -2.87 10.11
N ARG A 207 2.65 -2.03 9.27
CA ARG A 207 2.76 -0.58 9.48
C ARG A 207 1.84 0.14 8.52
N SER A 208 1.33 1.29 8.94
CA SER A 208 0.56 2.15 8.07
C SER A 208 1.41 3.31 7.56
N VAL A 209 1.19 3.66 6.29
CA VAL A 209 1.63 4.94 5.71
C VAL A 209 0.63 6.06 6.00
N LEU A 210 -0.56 5.72 6.53
CA LEU A 210 -1.65 6.64 6.81
C LEU A 210 -1.46 7.27 8.20
N GLN A 211 -0.63 8.31 8.26
CA GLN A 211 -0.23 8.96 9.51
C GLN A 211 -0.66 10.42 9.61
N GLU A 212 -1.10 11.01 8.50
CA GLU A 212 -1.46 12.42 8.42
C GLU A 212 -2.83 12.62 7.76
N LEU A 213 -3.50 13.70 8.10
CA LEU A 213 -4.71 14.16 7.42
C LEU A 213 -4.37 15.23 6.36
N PRO A 214 -5.14 15.38 5.30
CA PRO A 214 -6.42 14.71 5.05
C PRO A 214 -6.26 13.26 4.60
N PHE A 215 -7.15 12.40 5.07
CA PHE A 215 -7.33 11.05 4.54
C PHE A 215 -8.52 11.06 3.59
N VAL A 216 -8.31 10.68 2.35
CA VAL A 216 -9.37 10.49 1.36
C VAL A 216 -9.03 9.26 0.53
N THR A 217 -9.94 8.34 0.45
CA THR A 217 -9.87 7.22 -0.49
C THR A 217 -11.19 7.08 -1.23
N ARG A 218 -11.11 6.85 -2.53
CA ARG A 218 -12.24 6.54 -3.39
C ARG A 218 -12.17 5.12 -3.93
N PHE A 219 -11.28 4.32 -3.34
CA PHE A 219 -11.07 2.92 -3.69
C PHE A 219 -10.69 2.72 -5.16
N GLY A 220 -10.06 3.73 -5.76
CA GLY A 220 -9.58 3.70 -7.13
C GLY A 220 -8.40 2.76 -7.30
N LEU A 221 -8.52 1.77 -8.18
CA LEU A 221 -7.45 0.82 -8.50
C LEU A 221 -6.45 1.35 -9.55
N GLY A 222 -6.65 2.58 -10.04
CA GLY A 222 -5.82 3.17 -11.09
C GLY A 222 -6.18 2.68 -12.50
N ASN A 223 -7.35 2.07 -12.65
CA ASN A 223 -7.89 1.61 -13.93
C ASN A 223 -9.43 1.55 -13.89
N GLY A 224 -10.06 1.33 -15.01
CA GLY A 224 -11.51 1.19 -15.08
C GLY A 224 -12.05 0.94 -16.47
N LYS A 225 -13.31 0.48 -16.56
CA LYS A 225 -14.08 0.39 -17.80
C LYS A 225 -14.50 1.76 -18.31
N THR A 226 -14.79 2.65 -17.37
CA THR A 226 -15.18 4.04 -17.57
C THR A 226 -14.50 4.90 -16.53
N PHE A 227 -14.39 6.21 -16.76
CA PHE A 227 -14.00 7.15 -15.73
C PHE A 227 -15.23 7.93 -15.27
N ARG A 228 -15.44 8.01 -13.98
CA ARG A 228 -16.58 8.68 -13.36
C ARG A 228 -16.13 9.83 -12.47
N ASN A 229 -17.01 10.80 -12.34
CA ASN A 229 -16.91 11.86 -11.35
C ASN A 229 -18.28 12.06 -10.71
N GLU A 230 -18.36 11.98 -9.39
CA GLU A 230 -19.62 12.02 -8.62
C GLU A 230 -20.68 11.03 -9.17
N GLY A 231 -20.24 9.80 -9.43
CA GLY A 231 -21.07 8.73 -9.96
C GLY A 231 -21.44 8.85 -11.44
N LYS A 232 -21.10 9.95 -12.12
CA LYS A 232 -21.42 10.20 -13.53
C LYS A 232 -20.26 9.82 -14.44
N VAL A 233 -20.55 9.05 -15.49
CA VAL A 233 -19.53 8.71 -16.50
C VAL A 233 -19.10 9.98 -17.25
N THR A 234 -17.81 10.31 -17.16
CA THR A 234 -17.17 11.42 -17.84
C THR A 234 -16.27 10.98 -18.99
N PHE A 235 -15.82 9.70 -18.97
CA PHE A 235 -15.11 9.07 -20.07
C PHE A 235 -15.56 7.62 -20.19
N GLY A 236 -16.02 7.22 -21.37
CA GLY A 236 -16.75 5.98 -21.62
C GLY A 236 -15.92 4.78 -22.09
N ASN A 237 -14.58 4.87 -22.06
CA ASN A 237 -13.73 3.78 -22.53
C ASN A 237 -12.82 3.29 -21.39
N LYS A 238 -12.27 2.09 -21.56
CA LYS A 238 -11.24 1.55 -20.68
C LYS A 238 -10.05 2.50 -20.58
N TRP A 239 -9.51 2.63 -19.39
CA TRP A 239 -8.37 3.48 -19.08
C TRP A 239 -7.48 2.83 -18.04
N PHE A 240 -6.23 3.25 -18.02
CA PHE A 240 -5.24 2.83 -17.05
C PHE A 240 -4.33 4.01 -16.70
N ASN A 241 -4.23 4.33 -15.42
CA ASN A 241 -3.29 5.30 -14.88
C ASN A 241 -3.03 5.00 -13.39
N VAL A 242 -1.92 4.34 -13.10
CA VAL A 242 -1.55 4.00 -11.73
C VAL A 242 -1.34 5.24 -10.84
N GLY A 243 -1.05 6.40 -11.42
CA GLY A 243 -0.91 7.67 -10.70
C GLY A 243 -2.19 8.19 -10.05
N VAL A 244 -3.35 7.60 -10.38
CA VAL A 244 -4.63 7.91 -9.72
C VAL A 244 -5.13 6.75 -8.85
N GLN A 245 -4.25 5.82 -8.48
CA GLN A 245 -4.58 4.80 -7.51
C GLN A 245 -4.70 5.42 -6.11
N ASP A 246 -5.79 5.09 -5.43
CA ASP A 246 -6.03 5.53 -4.06
C ASP A 246 -5.33 4.65 -3.02
N TYR A 247 -5.38 5.07 -1.76
CA TYR A 247 -5.06 4.19 -0.64
C TYR A 247 -6.04 3.02 -0.60
N LEU A 248 -5.53 1.82 -0.84
CA LEU A 248 -6.33 0.60 -0.74
C LEU A 248 -6.34 0.11 0.71
N PRO A 249 -7.37 -0.67 1.12
CA PRO A 249 -7.43 -1.24 2.45
C PRO A 249 -6.14 -1.94 2.84
N THR A 250 -5.70 -1.74 4.08
CA THR A 250 -4.49 -2.39 4.63
C THR A 250 -4.64 -3.90 4.61
N TRP A 251 -5.85 -4.38 4.86
CA TRP A 251 -6.17 -5.82 4.83
C TRP A 251 -7.31 -6.10 3.84
N ARG A 252 -7.21 -7.20 3.08
CA ARG A 252 -8.19 -7.64 2.10
C ARG A 252 -8.43 -9.16 2.21
N TRP A 253 -9.20 -9.73 3.18
CA TRP A 253 -10.08 -8.95 4.06
C TRP A 253 -9.95 -9.46 5.49
N TRP A 254 -9.86 -8.61 6.44
CA TRP A 254 -9.86 -8.98 7.85
C TRP A 254 -11.24 -8.80 8.43
N ILE A 255 -12.00 -9.90 8.49
CA ILE A 255 -13.40 -9.94 8.92
C ILE A 255 -13.51 -10.78 10.17
N THR A 256 -14.18 -10.24 11.21
CA THR A 256 -14.47 -10.95 12.46
C THR A 256 -15.88 -10.67 12.94
N ASP A 257 -16.41 -11.57 13.81
CA ASP A 257 -17.54 -11.27 14.68
C ASP A 257 -17.13 -10.36 15.86
N ASP A 258 -18.07 -10.05 16.76
CA ASP A 258 -17.79 -9.23 17.94
C ASP A 258 -16.92 -9.94 19.00
N SER A 259 -16.73 -11.24 18.89
CA SER A 259 -15.83 -12.05 19.72
C SER A 259 -14.45 -12.24 19.09
N ASN A 260 -14.15 -11.54 18.00
CA ASN A 260 -12.93 -11.67 17.18
C ASN A 260 -12.73 -13.05 16.51
N ASN A 261 -13.79 -13.83 16.35
CA ASN A 261 -13.75 -15.03 15.54
C ASN A 261 -14.08 -14.71 14.08
N VAL A 262 -13.74 -15.63 13.18
CA VAL A 262 -14.23 -15.57 11.79
C VAL A 262 -15.72 -15.91 11.82
N PRO A 263 -16.60 -15.04 11.31
CA PRO A 263 -18.05 -15.30 11.32
C PRO A 263 -18.38 -16.50 10.41
N GLU A 264 -19.40 -17.28 10.80
CA GLU A 264 -19.92 -18.38 9.96
C GLU A 264 -20.46 -17.84 8.63
N ASP A 265 -21.27 -16.78 8.73
CA ASP A 265 -21.82 -16.04 7.60
C ASP A 265 -21.16 -14.66 7.55
N GLY A 266 -20.01 -14.56 6.92
CA GLY A 266 -19.30 -13.29 6.78
C GLY A 266 -19.75 -12.53 5.53
N ILE A 267 -19.85 -11.19 5.64
CA ILE A 267 -20.05 -10.33 4.48
C ILE A 267 -18.94 -10.59 3.41
N GLU A 268 -19.31 -10.68 2.16
CA GLU A 268 -18.36 -10.76 1.07
C GLU A 268 -17.81 -9.37 0.73
N CYS A 269 -16.52 -9.27 0.50
CA CYS A 269 -15.83 -8.01 0.17
C CYS A 269 -15.01 -8.15 -1.11
N GLY A 270 -15.06 -7.13 -1.95
CA GLY A 270 -14.29 -7.07 -3.20
C GLY A 270 -14.25 -5.67 -3.77
N PHE A 271 -13.59 -5.53 -4.91
CA PHE A 271 -13.69 -4.33 -5.72
C PHE A 271 -14.61 -4.57 -6.91
N THR A 272 -15.32 -3.54 -7.34
CA THR A 272 -16.18 -3.60 -8.52
C THR A 272 -15.84 -2.49 -9.50
N TYR A 273 -16.05 -2.78 -10.80
CA TYR A 273 -16.00 -1.82 -11.90
C TYR A 273 -17.39 -1.50 -12.47
N GLU A 274 -18.45 -2.02 -11.85
CA GLU A 274 -19.83 -1.79 -12.30
C GLU A 274 -20.26 -0.34 -12.09
N ASP A 275 -19.92 0.19 -10.91
CA ASP A 275 -20.14 1.58 -10.58
C ASP A 275 -19.02 2.14 -9.71
N ALA A 276 -18.85 3.46 -9.70
CA ALA A 276 -17.89 4.15 -8.86
C ALA A 276 -18.35 5.59 -8.61
N TRP A 277 -18.03 6.11 -7.44
CA TRP A 277 -18.21 7.52 -7.14
C TRP A 277 -17.23 8.39 -7.93
N TYR A 278 -15.96 7.92 -7.96
CA TYR A 278 -14.88 8.59 -8.69
C TYR A 278 -13.99 7.56 -9.37
N ALA A 279 -13.34 7.96 -10.44
CA ALA A 279 -12.44 7.12 -11.24
C ALA A 279 -13.14 5.86 -11.80
N GLY A 280 -12.66 4.66 -11.52
CA GLY A 280 -13.09 3.45 -12.24
C GLY A 280 -13.62 2.33 -11.38
N SER A 281 -13.46 2.38 -10.06
CA SER A 281 -13.82 1.28 -9.16
C SER A 281 -14.38 1.77 -7.83
N ALA A 282 -15.08 0.90 -7.13
CA ALA A 282 -15.57 1.08 -5.77
C ALA A 282 -15.31 -0.18 -4.95
N LEU A 283 -15.35 -0.06 -3.63
CA LEU A 283 -15.38 -1.22 -2.75
C LEU A 283 -16.79 -1.80 -2.75
N HIS A 284 -16.91 -3.10 -2.94
CA HIS A 284 -18.19 -3.81 -2.98
C HIS A 284 -18.31 -4.74 -1.78
N MET A 285 -19.43 -4.67 -1.11
CA MET A 285 -19.75 -5.55 0.00
C MET A 285 -21.17 -6.10 -0.15
N SER A 286 -21.32 -7.42 0.02
CA SER A 286 -22.60 -8.09 -0.25
C SER A 286 -22.82 -9.33 0.60
N GLY A 287 -24.07 -9.80 0.64
CA GLY A 287 -24.46 -11.04 1.27
C GLY A 287 -24.99 -10.89 2.68
N ALA A 288 -25.54 -11.98 3.18
CA ALA A 288 -26.10 -12.07 4.54
C ALA A 288 -25.01 -12.18 5.59
N THR A 289 -25.13 -11.45 6.67
CA THR A 289 -24.34 -11.68 7.88
C THR A 289 -25.12 -11.30 9.13
N LYS A 290 -24.93 -12.04 10.20
CA LYS A 290 -25.42 -11.63 11.51
C LYS A 290 -24.58 -10.49 12.07
N VAL A 291 -23.24 -10.62 12.02
CA VAL A 291 -22.26 -9.59 12.39
C VAL A 291 -20.98 -9.80 11.63
N SER A 292 -20.50 -8.76 10.98
CA SER A 292 -19.19 -8.72 10.33
C SER A 292 -18.49 -7.39 10.60
N ASN A 293 -17.39 -7.43 11.33
CA ASN A 293 -16.47 -6.30 11.53
C ASN A 293 -15.37 -6.37 10.48
N VAL A 294 -15.44 -5.56 9.44
CA VAL A 294 -14.47 -5.51 8.35
C VAL A 294 -13.45 -4.42 8.64
N ARG A 295 -12.25 -4.81 9.06
CA ARG A 295 -11.14 -3.87 9.27
C ARG A 295 -10.53 -3.49 7.94
N LEU A 296 -10.54 -2.20 7.63
CA LEU A 296 -10.06 -1.70 6.34
C LEU A 296 -8.68 -1.07 6.46
N PHE A 297 -8.51 -0.06 7.30
CA PHE A 297 -7.30 0.74 7.33
C PHE A 297 -6.64 0.75 8.70
N LYS A 298 -5.36 0.40 8.75
CA LYS A 298 -4.50 0.72 9.88
C LYS A 298 -4.01 2.15 9.72
N THR A 299 -4.22 2.98 10.75
CA THR A 299 -3.95 4.41 10.70
C THR A 299 -3.15 4.87 11.92
N LYS A 300 -2.75 6.12 11.91
CA LYS A 300 -2.23 6.85 13.08
C LYS A 300 -2.55 8.34 12.88
N PHE A 301 -3.84 8.67 12.84
CA PHE A 301 -4.30 10.02 12.61
C PHE A 301 -4.61 10.75 13.91
N ASP A 302 -4.13 11.97 14.05
CA ASP A 302 -4.61 12.90 15.04
C ASP A 302 -5.87 13.61 14.49
N VAL A 303 -7.05 13.14 14.90
CA VAL A 303 -8.35 13.67 14.49
C VAL A 303 -8.83 14.68 15.51
N SER A 304 -9.11 15.90 15.06
CA SER A 304 -9.63 16.99 15.88
C SER A 304 -11.16 16.93 15.95
N GLU A 305 -11.74 17.51 17.00
CA GLU A 305 -13.19 17.59 17.21
C GLU A 305 -13.97 18.21 16.04
N THR A 306 -13.32 19.14 15.34
CA THR A 306 -13.92 19.90 14.23
C THR A 306 -13.73 19.27 12.86
N ASP A 307 -12.95 18.18 12.75
CA ASP A 307 -12.68 17.54 11.48
C ASP A 307 -13.94 16.87 10.92
N ASP A 308 -14.07 16.86 9.61
CA ASP A 308 -15.19 16.24 8.91
C ASP A 308 -14.88 14.76 8.64
N VAL A 309 -15.77 13.89 9.07
CA VAL A 309 -15.75 12.45 8.79
C VAL A 309 -16.89 12.14 7.85
N SER A 310 -16.58 11.62 6.66
CA SER A 310 -17.60 11.35 5.66
C SER A 310 -17.39 10.01 4.95
N MET A 311 -18.50 9.47 4.44
CA MET A 311 -18.52 8.29 3.61
C MET A 311 -19.59 8.44 2.54
N THR A 312 -19.21 8.20 1.27
CA THR A 312 -20.13 8.14 0.15
C THR A 312 -20.33 6.71 -0.28
N PHE A 313 -21.57 6.29 -0.36
CA PHE A 313 -21.95 4.90 -0.65
C PHE A 313 -23.21 4.84 -1.50
N LYS A 314 -23.44 3.68 -2.13
CA LYS A 314 -24.64 3.37 -2.90
C LYS A 314 -25.19 2.02 -2.43
N LEU A 315 -26.33 2.05 -1.75
CA LEU A 315 -27.03 0.85 -1.32
C LEU A 315 -28.02 0.41 -2.42
N ASN A 316 -27.88 -0.85 -2.86
CA ASN A 316 -28.70 -1.41 -3.94
C ASN A 316 -29.81 -2.35 -3.41
N SER A 317 -29.95 -2.49 -2.09
CA SER A 317 -30.83 -3.46 -1.42
C SER A 317 -31.80 -2.81 -0.44
N GLY A 318 -32.38 -1.69 -0.80
CA GLY A 318 -33.33 -0.97 0.04
C GLY A 318 -32.73 0.32 0.65
N GLU A 319 -33.27 0.75 1.79
CA GLU A 319 -32.86 2.02 2.44
C GLU A 319 -32.26 1.79 3.85
N ASP A 320 -32.38 0.61 4.43
CA ASP A 320 -31.70 0.26 5.69
C ASP A 320 -30.28 -0.16 5.40
N THR A 321 -29.31 0.61 5.90
CA THR A 321 -27.90 0.40 5.59
C THR A 321 -27.32 -0.83 6.28
N HIS A 322 -27.88 -1.29 7.39
CA HIS A 322 -27.29 -2.36 8.20
C HIS A 322 -25.79 -2.15 8.50
N MET A 323 -25.30 -0.93 8.40
CA MET A 323 -23.87 -0.60 8.35
C MET A 323 -23.52 0.48 9.37
N LYS A 324 -22.37 0.29 10.03
CA LYS A 324 -21.76 1.29 10.93
C LYS A 324 -20.32 1.58 10.49
N LEU A 325 -19.92 2.83 10.59
CA LEU A 325 -18.50 3.18 10.63
C LEU A 325 -17.95 2.79 12.00
N PHE A 326 -16.82 2.08 12.08
CA PHE A 326 -16.14 1.83 13.32
C PHE A 326 -14.66 2.23 13.31
N TRP A 327 -14.13 2.50 14.49
CA TRP A 327 -12.73 2.88 14.69
C TRP A 327 -12.22 2.43 16.05
N SER A 328 -10.89 2.47 16.22
CA SER A 328 -10.23 2.36 17.52
C SER A 328 -9.13 3.41 17.65
N PHE A 329 -8.65 3.64 18.86
CA PHE A 329 -7.61 4.59 19.15
C PHE A 329 -6.27 3.92 19.45
N VAL A 330 -5.17 4.64 19.22
CA VAL A 330 -3.82 4.20 19.59
C VAL A 330 -3.75 3.96 21.09
N GLY A 331 -3.24 2.79 21.48
CA GLY A 331 -3.16 2.34 22.86
C GLY A 331 -4.41 1.65 23.39
N SER A 332 -5.49 1.59 22.60
CA SER A 332 -6.73 0.86 22.90
C SER A 332 -7.32 0.21 21.66
N GLU A 333 -6.47 -0.39 20.83
CA GLU A 333 -6.81 -0.91 19.51
C GLU A 333 -7.87 -2.02 19.53
N SER A 334 -7.99 -2.71 20.65
CA SER A 334 -9.01 -3.75 20.84
C SER A 334 -10.42 -3.21 21.18
N THR A 335 -10.52 -1.93 21.55
CA THR A 335 -11.80 -1.28 21.88
C THR A 335 -12.36 -0.62 20.64
N LEU A 336 -13.42 -1.19 20.08
CA LEU A 336 -14.07 -0.66 18.89
C LEU A 336 -15.19 0.31 19.28
N HIS A 337 -15.11 1.51 18.73
CA HIS A 337 -16.14 2.53 18.75
C HIS A 337 -16.88 2.51 17.41
N SER A 338 -18.15 2.87 17.39
CA SER A 338 -18.92 2.88 16.15
C SER A 338 -20.02 3.92 16.12
N CYS A 339 -20.44 4.33 14.92
CA CYS A 339 -21.64 5.10 14.69
C CYS A 339 -22.44 4.53 13.50
N ASP A 340 -23.76 4.65 13.56
CA ASP A 340 -24.64 4.21 12.48
C ASP A 340 -24.48 5.08 11.25
N ILE A 341 -24.40 4.45 10.09
CA ILE A 341 -24.47 5.11 8.78
C ILE A 341 -25.94 5.14 8.37
N THR A 342 -26.45 6.31 8.04
CA THR A 342 -27.87 6.51 7.73
C THR A 342 -28.04 7.36 6.47
N GLY A 343 -29.30 7.49 6.01
CA GLY A 343 -29.68 8.37 4.91
C GLY A 343 -29.60 7.72 3.53
N ALA A 344 -29.50 6.39 3.46
CA ALA A 344 -29.52 5.68 2.19
C ALA A 344 -30.79 5.95 1.40
N LYS A 345 -30.62 5.97 0.08
CA LYS A 345 -31.70 5.88 -0.92
C LYS A 345 -31.32 4.80 -1.90
N GLU A 346 -32.18 3.83 -2.06
CA GLU A 346 -31.90 2.66 -2.90
C GLU A 346 -31.41 3.07 -4.30
N GLY A 347 -30.31 2.50 -4.71
CA GLY A 347 -29.68 2.73 -6.02
C GLY A 347 -29.08 4.12 -6.26
N GLN A 348 -28.98 4.97 -5.22
CA GLN A 348 -28.41 6.32 -5.33
C GLN A 348 -27.13 6.46 -4.50
N TRP A 349 -26.16 7.17 -5.04
CA TRP A 349 -25.01 7.63 -4.28
C TRP A 349 -25.46 8.60 -3.19
N THR A 350 -25.13 8.31 -1.96
CA THR A 350 -25.49 9.05 -0.75
C THR A 350 -24.25 9.32 0.07
N THR A 351 -24.11 10.53 0.59
CA THR A 351 -23.00 10.89 1.48
C THR A 351 -23.50 11.05 2.92
N PHE A 352 -22.98 10.23 3.81
CA PHE A 352 -23.03 10.43 5.25
C PHE A 352 -21.89 11.37 5.65
N SER A 353 -22.16 12.37 6.48
CA SER A 353 -21.10 13.28 6.98
C SER A 353 -21.44 13.73 8.40
N LYS A 354 -20.43 13.76 9.26
CA LYS A 354 -20.48 14.17 10.66
C LYS A 354 -19.18 14.87 11.05
N LYS A 355 -19.26 15.75 12.07
CA LYS A 355 -18.04 16.17 12.75
C LYS A 355 -17.51 15.04 13.63
N ALA A 356 -16.19 14.95 13.77
CA ALA A 356 -15.55 13.94 14.61
C ALA A 356 -16.08 13.95 16.05
N SER A 357 -16.37 15.14 16.61
CA SER A 357 -16.97 15.29 17.94
C SER A 357 -18.38 14.73 18.03
N GLU A 358 -19.19 14.78 16.97
CA GLU A 358 -20.56 14.27 16.98
C GLU A 358 -20.63 12.73 17.09
N ILE A 359 -19.57 12.06 16.65
CA ILE A 359 -19.48 10.59 16.66
C ILE A 359 -18.45 10.07 17.65
N GLY A 360 -17.70 10.95 18.32
CA GLY A 360 -16.66 10.56 19.28
C GLY A 360 -15.38 10.01 18.64
N MET A 361 -15.07 10.37 17.39
CA MET A 361 -13.85 9.93 16.68
C MET A 361 -12.64 10.86 16.95
N ASN A 362 -12.75 11.84 17.79
CA ASN A 362 -11.65 12.76 18.10
C ASN A 362 -10.57 12.09 18.96
N GLY A 363 -9.33 12.14 18.49
CA GLY A 363 -8.15 11.51 19.12
C GLY A 363 -7.21 10.86 18.10
N ASN A 364 -6.25 10.10 18.60
CA ASN A 364 -5.29 9.40 17.74
C ASN A 364 -5.90 8.07 17.23
N VAL A 365 -6.46 8.08 16.02
CA VAL A 365 -7.19 6.97 15.42
C VAL A 365 -6.21 5.93 14.86
N ALA A 366 -6.30 4.69 15.33
CA ALA A 366 -5.43 3.57 14.96
C ALA A 366 -5.99 2.64 13.89
N LEU A 367 -7.31 2.62 13.74
CA LEU A 367 -8.04 1.69 12.88
C LEU A 367 -9.34 2.31 12.41
N ILE A 368 -9.69 2.05 11.15
CA ILE A 368 -10.99 2.39 10.56
C ILE A 368 -11.52 1.17 9.83
N GLY A 369 -12.83 0.92 9.97
CA GLY A 369 -13.50 -0.17 9.30
C GLY A 369 -15.01 0.02 9.20
N LEU A 370 -15.68 -1.01 8.65
CA LEU A 370 -17.14 -1.05 8.52
C LEU A 370 -17.70 -2.29 9.24
N LYS A 371 -18.71 -2.08 10.04
CA LYS A 371 -19.45 -3.14 10.71
C LYS A 371 -20.79 -3.32 10.02
N PHE A 372 -21.14 -4.57 9.75
CA PHE A 372 -22.41 -4.97 9.18
C PHE A 372 -23.19 -5.81 10.19
N GLU A 373 -24.46 -5.52 10.38
CA GLU A 373 -25.32 -6.20 11.35
C GLU A 373 -26.66 -6.60 10.71
N ASN A 374 -26.99 -7.90 10.80
CA ASN A 374 -28.27 -8.45 10.33
C ASN A 374 -28.59 -8.12 8.86
N THR A 375 -27.58 -8.19 7.99
CA THR A 375 -27.80 -7.96 6.57
C THR A 375 -28.62 -9.10 5.95
N PRO A 376 -29.54 -8.79 5.03
CA PRO A 376 -30.31 -9.81 4.31
C PRO A 376 -29.47 -10.51 3.22
N THR A 377 -29.96 -11.61 2.68
CA THR A 377 -29.27 -12.39 1.64
C THR A 377 -29.05 -11.61 0.32
N ASN A 378 -29.88 -10.63 0.05
CA ASN A 378 -29.76 -9.76 -1.12
C ASN A 378 -29.04 -8.44 -0.80
N TYR A 379 -28.36 -8.36 0.34
CA TYR A 379 -27.62 -7.16 0.69
C TYR A 379 -26.53 -6.85 -0.32
N ASP A 380 -26.47 -5.59 -0.76
CA ASP A 380 -25.53 -5.14 -1.77
C ASP A 380 -25.25 -3.65 -1.62
N VAL A 381 -23.99 -3.29 -1.37
CA VAL A 381 -23.56 -1.90 -1.19
C VAL A 381 -22.21 -1.63 -1.85
N PHE A 382 -22.12 -0.50 -2.54
CA PHE A 382 -20.85 0.05 -3.04
C PHE A 382 -20.40 1.20 -2.15
N ILE A 383 -19.15 1.17 -1.71
CA ILE A 383 -18.50 2.28 -0.99
C ILE A 383 -17.63 3.03 -1.98
N GLY A 384 -17.99 4.28 -2.27
CA GLY A 384 -17.37 5.10 -3.28
C GLY A 384 -16.34 6.09 -2.74
N GLU A 385 -16.43 6.47 -1.46
CA GLU A 385 -15.45 7.35 -0.81
C GLU A 385 -15.49 7.17 0.70
N MET A 386 -14.32 7.24 1.34
CA MET A 386 -14.19 7.47 2.78
C MET A 386 -13.20 8.61 3.00
N ALA A 387 -13.54 9.56 3.86
CA ALA A 387 -12.70 10.71 4.10
C ALA A 387 -12.72 11.18 5.57
N ILE A 388 -11.55 11.63 6.03
CA ILE A 388 -11.39 12.44 7.24
C ILE A 388 -10.62 13.68 6.83
N VAL A 389 -11.26 14.85 6.90
CA VAL A 389 -10.73 16.10 6.37
C VAL A 389 -10.67 17.15 7.46
N PRO A 390 -9.50 17.76 7.72
CA PRO A 390 -9.39 18.86 8.68
C PRO A 390 -10.33 20.02 8.38
N ALA A 391 -10.95 20.58 9.39
CA ALA A 391 -11.84 21.73 9.26
C ALA A 391 -11.15 22.99 8.69
N LYS A 392 -9.84 23.09 8.86
CA LYS A 392 -9.00 24.07 8.16
C LYS A 392 -8.70 23.54 6.76
N THR A 393 -9.66 23.70 5.87
CA THR A 393 -9.44 23.45 4.46
C THR A 393 -8.37 24.36 3.91
N PHE A 394 -7.36 23.76 3.28
CA PHE A 394 -6.59 24.49 2.30
C PHE A 394 -7.57 24.95 1.22
N ALA A 395 -7.83 26.25 1.15
CA ALA A 395 -8.51 26.77 -0.03
C ALA A 395 -7.61 26.40 -1.21
N PRO A 396 -8.11 25.63 -2.20
CA PRO A 396 -7.29 25.28 -3.35
C PRO A 396 -6.83 26.58 -3.99
N VAL A 397 -5.52 26.82 -3.95
CA VAL A 397 -4.94 27.97 -4.64
C VAL A 397 -5.16 27.76 -6.12
N LYS A 398 -5.86 28.67 -6.76
CA LYS A 398 -6.05 28.60 -8.21
C LYS A 398 -4.68 28.72 -8.85
N PRO A 399 -4.16 27.71 -9.56
CA PRO A 399 -2.84 27.79 -10.15
C PRO A 399 -2.81 28.95 -11.15
N VAL A 400 -1.77 29.77 -11.05
CA VAL A 400 -1.52 30.85 -12.00
C VAL A 400 -0.61 30.31 -13.10
N ILE A 401 -1.11 30.22 -14.31
CA ILE A 401 -0.32 29.84 -15.47
C ILE A 401 0.52 31.05 -15.89
N THR A 402 1.83 30.95 -15.74
CA THR A 402 2.76 31.98 -16.20
C THR A 402 3.00 31.82 -17.70
N THR A 403 2.50 32.76 -18.48
CA THR A 403 2.61 32.72 -19.96
C THR A 403 4.03 32.90 -20.47
N GLU A 404 4.90 33.50 -19.68
CA GLU A 404 6.33 33.73 -20.05
C GLU A 404 7.13 32.42 -20.20
N GLU A 405 6.77 31.40 -19.41
CA GLU A 405 7.42 30.07 -19.48
C GLU A 405 6.66 29.09 -20.36
N SER A 406 5.49 29.47 -20.86
CA SER A 406 4.66 28.62 -21.68
C SER A 406 5.07 28.72 -23.14
N LYS A 407 5.25 27.60 -23.81
CA LYS A 407 5.58 27.56 -25.24
C LYS A 407 4.99 26.36 -25.95
N ILE A 408 4.68 26.56 -27.22
CA ILE A 408 4.35 25.48 -28.13
C ILE A 408 5.65 24.73 -28.47
N LEU A 409 5.72 23.44 -28.11
CA LEU A 409 6.87 22.59 -28.41
C LEU A 409 6.79 22.06 -29.84
N LYS A 410 5.61 21.61 -30.26
CA LYS A 410 5.39 21.06 -31.59
C LYS A 410 3.91 21.06 -31.94
N LYS A 411 3.60 21.52 -33.14
CA LYS A 411 2.28 21.32 -33.74
C LYS A 411 2.33 20.01 -34.55
N ARG A 412 1.62 18.98 -34.08
CA ARG A 412 1.67 17.64 -34.69
C ARG A 412 0.68 17.48 -35.83
N THR A 413 -0.54 17.92 -35.62
CA THR A 413 -1.64 17.85 -36.60
C THR A 413 -2.51 19.09 -36.49
N TYR A 414 -3.54 19.17 -37.34
CA TYR A 414 -4.52 20.22 -37.25
C TYR A 414 -5.26 20.25 -35.89
N ASN A 415 -5.44 19.07 -35.27
CA ASN A 415 -6.19 18.88 -34.05
C ASN A 415 -5.31 18.51 -32.84
N SER A 416 -3.99 18.51 -32.96
CA SER A 416 -3.08 18.20 -31.84
C SER A 416 -1.86 19.12 -31.80
N ILE A 417 -1.50 19.49 -30.58
CA ILE A 417 -0.41 20.41 -30.30
C ILE A 417 0.33 19.96 -29.04
N ASP A 418 1.64 19.92 -29.09
CA ASP A 418 2.47 19.75 -27.89
C ASP A 418 2.83 21.13 -27.36
N PHE A 419 2.56 21.38 -26.11
CA PHE A 419 2.95 22.62 -25.46
C PHE A 419 3.51 22.33 -24.05
N LYS A 420 4.33 23.25 -23.59
CA LYS A 420 4.83 23.30 -22.23
C LYS A 420 4.23 24.51 -21.55
N PHE A 421 3.74 24.33 -20.34
CA PHE A 421 3.34 25.43 -19.45
C PHE A 421 3.84 25.15 -18.06
N SER A 422 4.07 26.19 -17.30
CA SER A 422 4.40 26.13 -15.88
C SER A 422 3.28 26.75 -15.09
N TRP A 423 3.05 26.24 -13.90
CA TRP A 423 2.10 26.81 -12.94
C TRP A 423 2.76 26.85 -11.57
N ASP A 424 2.30 27.78 -10.78
CA ASP A 424 2.71 27.91 -9.39
C ASP A 424 1.69 27.23 -8.49
N CYS A 425 2.17 26.44 -7.53
CA CYS A 425 1.36 25.62 -6.62
C CYS A 425 1.59 26.01 -5.15
N GLU A 426 2.14 27.19 -4.86
CA GLU A 426 2.31 27.63 -3.48
C GLU A 426 0.99 27.97 -2.77
#